data_eaa8bac47dfd41ebeede7e9fb4275f5d
#
_entry.id   eaa8bac47dfd41ebeede7e9fb4275f5d
#
_cell.length_a   1.000
_cell.length_b   1.000
_cell.length_c   1.000
_cell.angle_alpha   90.00
_cell.angle_beta   90.00
_cell.angle_gamma   90.00
#
_symmetry.space_group_name_H-M   'P 1'
#
loop_
_entity.id
_entity.type
_entity.pdbx_description
1 polymer ?
#
loop_
_entity_poly.entity_id
_entity_poly.type
_entity_poly.pdbx_seq_one_letter_code
_entity_poly.pdbx_strand_id
1 'polypeptide(L)'
;MKQRLSSILRYFTPFEWALWIGSLIGILVFSLFLGGEGIFSVLASLLGVTAVLLCAKGNPLGQALCIVFGVMYAIISYTYAYYGEMLTYAGMTVPMAVLSLIAWFRHPYGDGHSVVHVGRLTRRDAVAAPLLTLSVTVIF
;
A
#
# COMPACT_ATOMS: atom_id res chain seq x y z
N MET A 1 24.83 -7.25 13.93
CA MET A 1 24.28 -7.00 12.59
C MET A 1 23.74 -8.27 11.92
N LYS A 2 24.45 -9.41 11.95
CA LYS A 2 23.99 -10.71 11.39
C LYS A 2 22.65 -11.24 11.94
N GLN A 3 22.37 -11.07 13.24
CA GLN A 3 21.13 -11.57 13.85
C GLN A 3 19.88 -10.78 13.40
N ARG A 4 20.00 -9.50 13.08
CA ARG A 4 18.86 -8.71 12.53
C ARG A 4 18.55 -9.08 11.07
N LEU A 5 19.58 -9.39 10.27
CA LEU A 5 19.37 -9.84 8.90
C LEU A 5 18.68 -11.20 8.85
N SER A 6 19.05 -12.14 9.72
CA SER A 6 18.42 -13.46 9.77
C SER A 6 16.94 -13.40 10.19
N SER A 7 16.58 -12.44 11.04
CA SER A 7 15.18 -12.21 11.42
C SER A 7 14.36 -11.64 10.27
N ILE A 8 14.92 -10.77 9.45
CA ILE A 8 14.25 -10.22 8.26
C ILE A 8 14.09 -11.28 7.18
N LEU A 9 15.12 -12.09 6.94
CA LEU A 9 15.05 -13.20 5.97
C LEU A 9 14.04 -14.28 6.36
N ARG A 10 13.81 -14.48 7.66
CA ARG A 10 12.81 -15.41 8.19
C ARG A 10 11.38 -14.84 8.21
N TYR A 11 11.25 -13.52 8.09
CA TYR A 11 9.96 -12.83 8.08
C TYR A 11 9.22 -13.01 6.75
N PHE A 12 9.97 -13.14 5.63
CA PHE A 12 9.41 -13.35 4.30
C PHE A 12 9.50 -14.82 3.89
N THR A 13 8.40 -15.35 3.34
CA THR A 13 8.41 -16.67 2.70
C THR A 13 9.22 -16.63 1.40
N PRO A 14 9.80 -17.75 0.93
CA PRO A 14 10.56 -17.77 -0.32
C PRO A 14 9.72 -17.31 -1.53
N PHE A 15 8.41 -17.56 -1.49
CA PHE A 15 7.48 -17.09 -2.52
C PHE A 15 7.33 -15.55 -2.51
N GLU A 16 7.24 -14.94 -1.34
CA GLU A 16 7.16 -13.47 -1.20
C GLU A 16 8.46 -12.79 -1.64
N TRP A 17 9.61 -13.43 -1.37
CA TRP A 17 10.89 -12.97 -1.89
C TRP A 17 10.94 -13.03 -3.41
N ALA A 18 10.47 -14.12 -4.01
CA ALA A 18 10.41 -14.26 -5.46
C ALA A 18 9.48 -13.21 -6.10
N LEU A 19 8.32 -12.96 -5.49
CA LEU A 19 7.40 -11.90 -5.93
C LEU A 19 8.03 -10.51 -5.83
N TRP A 20 8.67 -10.21 -4.70
CA TRP A 20 9.29 -8.91 -4.48
C TRP A 20 10.42 -8.65 -5.47
N ILE A 21 11.37 -9.57 -5.58
CA ILE A 21 12.51 -9.47 -6.50
C ILE A 21 12.02 -9.44 -7.96
N GLY A 22 11.07 -10.28 -8.32
CA GLY A 22 10.47 -10.31 -9.66
C GLY A 22 9.80 -8.98 -10.03
N SER A 23 9.07 -8.38 -9.09
CA SER A 23 8.45 -7.07 -9.28
C SER A 23 9.49 -5.96 -9.42
N LEU A 24 10.57 -5.98 -8.60
CA LEU A 24 11.66 -5.00 -8.70
C LEU A 24 12.37 -5.09 -10.05
N ILE A 25 12.70 -6.31 -10.47
CA ILE A 25 13.33 -6.55 -11.79
C ILE A 25 12.38 -6.08 -12.90
N GLY A 26 11.10 -6.42 -12.82
CA GLY A 26 10.09 -5.98 -13.79
C GLY A 26 10.02 -4.46 -13.93
N ILE A 27 9.96 -3.74 -12.81
CA ILE A 27 9.95 -2.26 -12.80
C ILE A 27 11.21 -1.70 -13.44
N LEU A 28 12.39 -2.23 -13.08
CA LEU A 28 13.66 -1.75 -13.62
C LEU A 28 13.79 -2.04 -15.13
N VAL A 29 13.45 -3.26 -15.55
CA VAL A 29 13.48 -3.64 -16.97
C VAL A 29 12.52 -2.76 -17.77
N PHE A 30 11.29 -2.58 -17.29
CA PHE A 30 10.29 -1.76 -17.96
C PHE A 30 10.74 -0.30 -18.07
N SER A 31 11.29 0.26 -17.00
CA SER A 31 11.82 1.63 -16.97
C SER A 31 12.99 1.82 -17.95
N LEU A 32 13.86 0.82 -18.08
CA LEU A 32 15.00 0.89 -19.03
C LEU A 32 14.56 0.75 -20.48
N PHE A 33 13.57 -0.12 -20.77
CA PHE A 33 13.12 -0.37 -22.14
C PHE A 33 12.20 0.73 -22.70
N LEU A 34 11.33 1.31 -21.87
CA LEU A 34 10.41 2.36 -22.32
C LEU A 34 10.98 3.78 -22.20
N GLY A 35 12.11 3.95 -21.51
CA GLY A 35 13.00 5.14 -21.62
C GLY A 35 12.37 6.51 -21.37
N GLY A 36 11.25 6.62 -20.66
CA GLY A 36 10.54 7.89 -20.50
C GLY A 36 10.06 8.20 -19.10
N GLU A 37 10.19 7.27 -18.17
CA GLU A 37 9.72 7.50 -16.81
C GLU A 37 10.78 8.23 -15.98
N GLY A 38 10.37 9.33 -15.33
CA GLY A 38 11.24 10.05 -14.41
C GLY A 38 11.64 9.17 -13.22
N ILE A 39 12.82 9.43 -12.64
CA ILE A 39 13.32 8.73 -11.44
C ILE A 39 12.26 8.67 -10.31
N PHE A 40 11.44 9.71 -10.20
CA PHE A 40 10.36 9.76 -9.20
C PHE A 40 9.30 8.68 -9.41
N SER A 41 8.93 8.36 -10.67
CA SER A 41 7.96 7.29 -10.98
C SER A 41 8.51 5.92 -10.60
N VAL A 42 9.79 5.68 -10.89
CA VAL A 42 10.47 4.44 -10.52
C VAL A 42 10.54 4.28 -8.99
N LEU A 43 10.93 5.33 -8.28
CA LEU A 43 10.97 5.33 -6.82
C LEU A 43 9.58 5.10 -6.21
N ALA A 44 8.55 5.75 -6.75
CA ALA A 44 7.17 5.53 -6.32
C ALA A 44 6.72 4.08 -6.53
N SER A 45 7.03 3.49 -7.69
CA SER A 45 6.69 2.09 -7.99
C SER A 45 7.40 1.11 -7.05
N LEU A 46 8.68 1.33 -6.73
CA LEU A 46 9.43 0.52 -5.77
C LEU A 46 8.85 0.61 -4.35
N LEU A 47 8.48 1.83 -3.93
CA LEU A 47 7.80 2.06 -2.65
C LEU A 47 6.44 1.38 -2.62
N GLY A 48 5.66 1.48 -3.70
CA GLY A 48 4.34 0.87 -3.82
C GLY A 48 4.38 -0.65 -3.65
N VAL A 49 5.27 -1.33 -4.37
CA VAL A 49 5.44 -2.80 -4.24
C VAL A 49 5.82 -3.19 -2.82
N THR A 50 6.76 -2.46 -2.21
CA THR A 50 7.19 -2.73 -0.84
C THR A 50 6.07 -2.48 0.17
N ALA A 51 5.31 -1.41 -0.01
CA ALA A 51 4.16 -1.07 0.82
C ALA A 51 3.08 -2.16 0.79
N VAL A 52 2.72 -2.64 -0.40
CA VAL A 52 1.71 -3.71 -0.57
C VAL A 52 2.14 -5.00 0.11
N LEU A 53 3.40 -5.41 -0.02
CA LEU A 53 3.91 -6.62 0.64
C LEU A 53 3.88 -6.51 2.17
N LEU A 54 4.23 -5.35 2.72
CA LEU A 54 4.17 -5.12 4.16
C LEU A 54 2.72 -5.04 4.65
N CYS A 55 1.81 -4.44 3.87
CA CYS A 55 0.38 -4.44 4.17
C CYS A 55 -0.19 -5.86 4.17
N ALA A 56 0.19 -6.69 3.21
CA ALA A 56 -0.25 -8.09 3.14
C ALA A 56 0.18 -8.90 4.37
N LYS A 57 1.28 -8.51 5.00
CA LYS A 57 1.75 -9.11 6.27
C LYS A 57 1.12 -8.49 7.52
N GLY A 58 0.22 -7.54 7.37
CA GLY A 58 -0.39 -6.86 8.51
C GLY A 58 0.59 -5.96 9.28
N ASN A 59 1.65 -5.48 8.63
CA ASN A 59 2.63 -4.62 9.28
C ASN A 59 2.21 -3.14 9.12
N PRO A 60 2.13 -2.36 10.23
CA PRO A 60 1.76 -0.95 10.18
C PRO A 60 2.72 -0.09 9.34
N LEU A 61 3.98 -0.51 9.17
CA LEU A 61 4.92 0.15 8.27
C LEU A 61 4.44 0.13 6.82
N GLY A 62 3.69 -0.88 6.40
CA GLY A 62 3.07 -0.93 5.08
C GLY A 62 2.13 0.25 4.85
N GLN A 63 1.28 0.58 5.82
CA GLN A 63 0.37 1.73 5.72
C GLN A 63 1.12 3.07 5.72
N ALA A 64 2.19 3.19 6.51
CA ALA A 64 3.03 4.37 6.47
C ALA A 64 3.67 4.57 5.08
N LEU A 65 4.17 3.49 4.47
CA LEU A 65 4.69 3.53 3.10
C LEU A 65 3.59 3.82 2.06
N CYS A 66 2.36 3.33 2.25
CA CYS A 66 1.22 3.68 1.41
C CYS A 66 0.90 5.18 1.44
N ILE A 67 1.04 5.83 2.59
CA ILE A 67 0.87 7.29 2.70
C ILE A 67 1.95 8.00 1.86
N VAL A 68 3.21 7.62 2.04
CA VAL A 68 4.33 8.22 1.28
C VAL A 68 4.14 7.99 -0.21
N PHE A 69 3.80 6.78 -0.62
CA PHE A 69 3.50 6.43 -2.01
C PHE A 69 2.35 7.27 -2.57
N GLY A 70 1.23 7.38 -1.86
CA GLY A 70 0.05 8.13 -2.29
C GLY A 70 0.36 9.63 -2.47
N VAL A 71 1.14 10.23 -1.57
CA VAL A 71 1.57 11.62 -1.69
C VAL A 71 2.51 11.80 -2.89
N MET A 72 3.49 10.91 -3.07
CA MET A 72 4.40 10.97 -4.22
C MET A 72 3.63 10.83 -5.55
N TYR A 73 2.68 9.89 -5.60
CA TYR A 73 1.90 9.67 -6.81
C TYR A 73 0.93 10.82 -7.10
N ALA A 74 0.36 11.45 -6.07
CA ALA A 74 -0.44 12.67 -6.23
C ALA A 74 0.38 13.82 -6.83
N ILE A 75 1.64 13.99 -6.40
CA ILE A 75 2.55 15.01 -6.95
C ILE A 75 2.90 14.68 -8.41
N ILE A 76 3.22 13.43 -8.71
CA ILE A 76 3.52 12.97 -10.07
C ILE A 76 2.32 13.23 -10.98
N SER A 77 1.12 12.80 -10.57
CA SER A 77 -0.11 13.00 -11.33
C SER A 77 -0.42 14.47 -11.57
N TYR A 78 -0.14 15.35 -10.60
CA TYR A 78 -0.25 16.79 -10.76
C TYR A 78 0.69 17.32 -11.84
N THR A 79 1.97 16.89 -11.87
CA THR A 79 2.96 17.35 -12.86
C THR A 79 2.62 16.92 -14.28
N TYR A 80 1.95 15.78 -14.45
CA TYR A 80 1.47 15.30 -15.75
C TYR A 80 0.04 15.75 -16.09
N ALA A 81 -0.56 16.65 -15.29
CA ALA A 81 -1.93 17.13 -15.44
C ALA A 81 -3.02 16.05 -15.38
N TYR A 82 -2.75 14.91 -14.74
CA TYR A 82 -3.73 13.85 -14.48
C TYR A 82 -4.51 14.16 -13.19
N TYR A 83 -5.34 15.19 -13.23
CA TYR A 83 -6.07 15.70 -12.05
C TYR A 83 -7.01 14.68 -11.43
N GLY A 84 -7.60 13.77 -12.23
CA GLY A 84 -8.46 12.70 -11.72
C GLY A 84 -7.68 11.71 -10.84
N GLU A 85 -6.51 11.30 -11.27
CA GLU A 85 -5.62 10.45 -10.49
C GLU A 85 -5.09 11.17 -9.24
N MET A 86 -4.66 12.43 -9.39
CA MET A 86 -4.23 13.26 -8.26
C MET A 86 -5.30 13.31 -7.18
N LEU A 87 -6.55 13.55 -7.55
CA LEU A 87 -7.68 13.61 -6.61
C LEU A 87 -7.91 12.24 -5.94
N THR A 88 -7.78 11.15 -6.68
CA THR A 88 -7.92 9.80 -6.15
C THR A 88 -6.83 9.48 -5.12
N TYR A 89 -5.57 9.77 -5.43
CA TYR A 89 -4.47 9.49 -4.50
C TYR A 89 -4.50 10.43 -3.30
N ALA A 90 -4.68 11.73 -3.48
CA ALA A 90 -4.70 12.71 -2.40
C ALA A 90 -5.99 12.66 -1.57
N GLY A 91 -7.14 12.49 -2.23
CA GLY A 91 -8.46 12.55 -1.58
C GLY A 91 -8.97 11.23 -1.05
N MET A 92 -8.53 10.11 -1.59
CA MET A 92 -9.01 8.78 -1.19
C MET A 92 -7.89 7.92 -0.59
N THR A 93 -6.81 7.70 -1.33
CA THR A 93 -5.76 6.76 -0.91
C THR A 93 -5.04 7.23 0.35
N VAL A 94 -4.60 8.47 0.39
CA VAL A 94 -3.87 9.02 1.54
C VAL A 94 -4.73 9.08 2.80
N PRO A 95 -5.96 9.64 2.80
CA PRO A 95 -6.82 9.65 3.99
C PRO A 95 -7.16 8.25 4.49
N MET A 96 -7.45 7.30 3.59
CA MET A 96 -7.74 5.93 3.97
C MET A 96 -6.53 5.22 4.58
N ALA A 97 -5.33 5.42 4.05
CA ALA A 97 -4.11 4.88 4.63
C ALA A 97 -3.80 5.48 6.01
N VAL A 98 -4.06 6.78 6.20
CA VAL A 98 -3.92 7.45 7.51
C VAL A 98 -4.92 6.87 8.52
N LEU A 99 -6.19 6.73 8.13
CA LEU A 99 -7.22 6.13 9.00
C LEU A 99 -6.89 4.68 9.35
N SER A 100 -6.40 3.90 8.39
CA SER A 100 -5.96 2.52 8.62
C SER A 100 -4.78 2.47 9.59
N LEU A 101 -3.81 3.36 9.43
CA LEU A 101 -2.66 3.44 10.32
C LEU A 101 -3.08 3.81 11.75
N ILE A 102 -3.98 4.78 11.91
CA ILE A 102 -4.55 5.16 13.21
C ILE A 102 -5.30 3.98 13.83
N ALA A 103 -6.11 3.26 13.05
CA ALA A 103 -6.84 2.09 13.51
C ALA A 103 -5.88 0.98 13.99
N TRP A 104 -4.77 0.77 13.30
CA TRP A 104 -3.75 -0.20 13.70
C TRP A 104 -3.07 0.16 15.01
N PHE A 105 -2.78 1.43 15.25
CA PHE A 105 -2.20 1.87 16.52
C PHE A 105 -3.22 1.83 17.67
N ARG A 106 -4.51 1.98 17.38
CA ARG A 106 -5.57 1.94 18.41
C ARG A 106 -5.99 0.53 18.80
N HIS A 107 -5.81 -0.44 17.91
CA HIS A 107 -6.24 -1.83 18.11
C HIS A 107 -5.10 -2.82 17.85
N PRO A 108 -4.00 -2.76 18.60
CA PRO A 108 -2.92 -3.74 18.46
C PRO A 108 -3.40 -5.12 18.88
N TYR A 109 -3.00 -6.15 18.12
CA TYR A 109 -3.30 -7.54 18.45
C TYR A 109 -2.25 -8.06 19.44
N GLY A 110 -2.66 -8.26 20.73
CA GLY A 110 -1.90 -8.98 21.75
C GLY A 110 -0.43 -8.63 21.95
N ASP A 111 0.17 -9.19 22.97
CA ASP A 111 1.55 -8.90 23.40
C ASP A 111 2.62 -9.06 22.31
N GLY A 112 3.02 -7.95 21.70
CA GLY A 112 4.24 -7.86 20.91
C GLY A 112 4.15 -8.18 19.42
N HIS A 113 3.00 -8.51 18.86
CA HIS A 113 2.83 -8.74 17.42
C HIS A 113 2.16 -7.55 16.75
N SER A 114 2.79 -7.06 15.67
CA SER A 114 2.31 -5.94 14.84
C SER A 114 1.12 -6.28 13.93
N VAL A 115 0.32 -7.27 14.28
CA VAL A 115 -0.84 -7.73 13.50
C VAL A 115 -2.12 -7.15 14.08
N VAL A 116 -3.01 -6.67 13.22
CA VAL A 116 -4.30 -6.09 13.63
C VAL A 116 -5.32 -7.18 13.95
N HIS A 117 -6.11 -6.98 15.00
CA HIS A 117 -7.26 -7.82 15.27
C HIS A 117 -8.34 -7.62 14.19
N VAL A 118 -8.57 -8.63 13.38
CA VAL A 118 -9.66 -8.60 12.38
C VAL A 118 -10.99 -8.74 13.11
N GLY A 119 -11.75 -7.65 13.17
CA GLY A 119 -13.10 -7.65 13.71
C GLY A 119 -14.04 -8.51 12.86
N ARG A 120 -14.99 -9.21 13.51
CA ARG A 120 -16.03 -9.93 12.77
C ARG A 120 -16.99 -8.92 12.13
N LEU A 121 -17.23 -9.08 10.84
CA LEU A 121 -18.23 -8.30 10.11
C LEU A 121 -19.60 -8.43 10.81
N THR A 122 -20.14 -7.30 11.21
CA THR A 122 -21.52 -7.24 11.70
C THR A 122 -22.48 -7.35 10.51
N ARG A 123 -23.66 -7.94 10.71
CA ARG A 123 -24.69 -8.05 9.65
C ARG A 123 -25.02 -6.69 9.01
N ARG A 124 -24.93 -5.60 9.79
CA ARG A 124 -25.10 -4.23 9.30
C ARG A 124 -24.00 -3.83 8.31
N ASP A 125 -22.75 -4.18 8.61
CA ASP A 125 -21.61 -3.85 7.75
C ASP A 125 -21.64 -4.65 6.45
N ALA A 126 -22.09 -5.91 6.50
CA ALA A 126 -22.24 -6.78 5.35
C ALA A 126 -23.31 -6.29 4.36
N VAL A 127 -24.30 -5.53 4.82
CA VAL A 127 -25.33 -4.91 3.97
C VAL A 127 -24.93 -3.48 3.58
N ALA A 128 -24.36 -2.72 4.51
CA ALA A 128 -23.98 -1.32 4.28
C ALA A 128 -22.84 -1.19 3.25
N ALA A 129 -21.84 -2.08 3.28
CA ALA A 129 -20.71 -2.02 2.37
C ALA A 129 -21.11 -2.16 0.88
N PRO A 130 -21.86 -3.21 0.46
CA PRO A 130 -22.27 -3.32 -0.94
C PRO A 130 -23.25 -2.21 -1.36
N LEU A 131 -24.11 -1.74 -0.46
CA LEU A 131 -25.04 -0.65 -0.74
C LEU A 131 -24.32 0.66 -0.97
N LEU A 132 -23.30 0.94 -0.18
CA LEU A 132 -22.44 2.11 -0.30
C LEU A 132 -21.60 2.05 -1.58
N THR A 133 -21.04 0.87 -1.89
CA THR A 133 -20.30 0.63 -3.13
C THR A 133 -21.19 0.86 -4.35
N LEU A 134 -22.40 0.30 -4.33
CA LEU A 134 -23.35 0.44 -5.43
C LEU A 134 -23.80 1.90 -5.60
N SER A 135 -24.05 2.62 -4.50
CA SER A 135 -24.39 4.04 -4.53
C SER A 135 -23.30 4.89 -5.16
N VAL A 136 -22.03 4.66 -4.75
CA VAL A 136 -20.88 5.38 -5.32
C VAL A 136 -20.71 5.05 -6.80
N THR A 137 -20.83 3.77 -7.18
CA THR A 137 -20.69 3.34 -8.60
C THR A 137 -21.79 3.90 -9.50
N VAL A 138 -22.99 4.16 -8.96
CA VAL A 138 -24.12 4.75 -9.76
C VAL A 138 -23.98 6.26 -9.90
N ILE A 139 -23.33 6.92 -8.94
CA ILE A 139 -23.12 8.38 -8.96
C ILE A 139 -21.94 8.78 -9.85
N PHE A 140 -20.94 7.89 -10.00
CA PHE A 140 -19.74 8.09 -10.83
C PHE A 140 -19.79 7.30 -12.11
#